data_06b93f252b889df70da505c28bf31295
#
_entry.id   06b93f252b889df70da505c28bf31295
#
_cell.length_a   1.000
_cell.length_b   1.000
_cell.length_c   1.000
_cell.angle_alpha   90.00
_cell.angle_beta   90.00
_cell.angle_gamma   90.00
#
_symmetry.space_group_name_H-M   'P 1'
#
loop_
_entity.id
_entity.type
_entity.pdbx_description
1 polymer ?
#
loop_
_entity_poly.entity_id
_entity_poly.type
_entity_poly.pdbx_seq_one_letter_code
_entity_poly.pdbx_strand_id
1 'polypeptide(L)'
;MTQAMYIQENKIDMLTIQAKLFSRGVNNTNSNELVGPWYVDQYDQAGKQADLMRPVYNGEGQNGNFYPECYIIPMDSVNQKNLYDAAAEMKCLTRNDVKVNVASTAFTYNGVTYPAGTMVVPMYQAKRSLANSQLFDGTFINVWQGLYSESFAQRSNARGYDRIIVAEPAAYKTIMDACPETISYSEALTYLSTFAAQFDGVKNADVIIDNVSNDSAAAVNALLRAGKTVGMITEGTEKGNFICSYADFLTIAGDYVITATGVYGAGYKAAVLLNPQVFLPGKPANNTSGYVEATLRAGSYNYRFDWLALTGMGFTMTEDLAKANVIVGSQKLSDEAVGAVKAGTPYMAYGTAAFRENDNFLRGLGVALSSCDMGTDFLGRVLYPNNTLVNANYISECDDVMYMYGHQLVH
;
A
#
# COMPACT_ATOMS: atom_id res chain seq x y z
N MET A 1 -13.94 29.40 -23.52
CA MET A 1 -13.27 30.65 -23.97
C MET A 1 -13.07 31.62 -22.80
N THR A 2 -14.07 31.90 -21.99
CA THR A 2 -14.04 32.86 -20.86
C THR A 2 -12.96 32.54 -19.80
N GLN A 3 -12.79 31.29 -19.43
CA GLN A 3 -11.76 30.88 -18.46
C GLN A 3 -10.33 31.09 -18.97
N ALA A 4 -10.08 30.77 -20.25
CA ALA A 4 -8.75 30.97 -20.84
C ALA A 4 -8.39 32.45 -20.95
N MET A 5 -9.36 33.30 -21.27
CA MET A 5 -9.16 34.76 -21.30
C MET A 5 -8.88 35.30 -19.90
N TYR A 6 -9.65 34.87 -18.89
CA TYR A 6 -9.41 35.27 -17.51
C TYR A 6 -8.01 34.87 -17.03
N ILE A 7 -7.59 33.64 -17.31
CA ILE A 7 -6.21 33.17 -16.97
C ILE A 7 -5.15 34.03 -17.66
N GLN A 8 -5.36 34.38 -18.93
CA GLN A 8 -4.43 35.22 -19.68
C GLN A 8 -4.33 36.63 -19.12
N GLU A 9 -5.44 37.23 -18.76
CA GLU A 9 -5.53 38.57 -18.20
C GLU A 9 -4.93 38.64 -16.79
N ASN A 10 -5.10 37.60 -15.99
CA ASN A 10 -4.66 37.53 -14.58
C ASN A 10 -3.42 36.63 -14.36
N LYS A 11 -2.68 36.30 -15.40
CA LYS A 11 -1.56 35.33 -15.34
C LYS A 11 -0.48 35.69 -14.31
N ILE A 12 -0.19 36.98 -14.16
CA ILE A 12 0.83 37.47 -13.20
C ILE A 12 0.38 37.19 -11.76
N ASP A 13 -0.86 37.51 -11.45
CA ASP A 13 -1.42 37.29 -10.12
C ASP A 13 -1.52 35.81 -9.79
N MET A 14 -1.95 35.00 -10.74
CA MET A 14 -2.03 33.54 -10.58
C MET A 14 -0.66 32.91 -10.37
N LEU A 15 0.35 33.29 -11.16
CA LEU A 15 1.72 32.84 -10.98
C LEU A 15 2.34 33.31 -9.66
N THR A 16 2.01 34.53 -9.24
CA THR A 16 2.44 35.08 -7.96
C THR A 16 1.87 34.28 -6.80
N ILE A 17 0.57 33.95 -6.85
CA ILE A 17 -0.07 33.11 -5.84
C ILE A 17 0.58 31.73 -5.80
N GLN A 18 0.80 31.12 -6.95
CA GLN A 18 1.46 29.81 -7.05
C GLN A 18 2.89 29.86 -6.48
N ALA A 19 3.67 30.87 -6.81
CA ALA A 19 5.02 31.06 -6.28
C ALA A 19 5.01 31.22 -4.74
N LYS A 20 4.06 31.98 -4.20
CA LYS A 20 3.88 32.13 -2.75
C LYS A 20 3.49 30.81 -2.08
N LEU A 21 2.63 30.00 -2.68
CA LEU A 21 2.27 28.66 -2.16
C LEU A 21 3.49 27.75 -2.08
N PHE A 22 4.31 27.71 -3.13
CA PHE A 22 5.54 26.92 -3.12
C PHE A 22 6.57 27.45 -2.12
N SER A 23 6.69 28.78 -1.98
CA SER A 23 7.56 29.40 -0.98
C SER A 23 7.21 29.01 0.45
N ARG A 24 5.90 28.93 0.77
CA ARG A 24 5.47 28.41 2.07
C ARG A 24 5.95 26.98 2.30
N GLY A 25 5.89 26.14 1.26
CA GLY A 25 6.42 24.78 1.34
C GLY A 25 7.91 24.76 1.60
N VAL A 26 8.69 25.53 0.84
CA VAL A 26 10.14 25.60 0.97
C VAL A 26 10.57 26.04 2.38
N ASN A 27 9.84 26.98 2.97
CA ASN A 27 10.13 27.50 4.30
C ASN A 27 9.45 26.69 5.42
N ASN A 28 8.64 25.70 5.07
CA ASN A 28 7.80 24.93 5.98
C ASN A 28 7.01 25.84 6.93
N THR A 29 6.35 26.85 6.40
CA THR A 29 5.57 27.83 7.16
C THR A 29 4.09 27.71 6.86
N ASN A 30 3.27 28.08 7.83
CA ASN A 30 1.82 28.16 7.72
C ASN A 30 1.37 29.62 7.76
N SER A 31 1.39 30.27 6.63
CA SER A 31 0.82 31.60 6.53
C SER A 31 -0.56 31.51 5.88
N ASN A 32 -1.58 32.06 6.52
CA ASN A 32 -2.93 32.14 5.99
C ASN A 32 -3.11 33.28 4.96
N GLU A 33 -2.07 34.00 4.61
CA GLU A 33 -2.12 35.16 3.71
C GLU A 33 -2.73 34.87 2.35
N LEU A 34 -2.68 33.59 1.88
CA LEU A 34 -3.16 33.23 0.56
C LEU A 34 -4.53 32.57 0.56
N VAL A 35 -4.97 32.04 1.67
CA VAL A 35 -6.19 31.25 1.73
C VAL A 35 -7.34 32.04 2.35
N GLY A 36 -7.05 33.14 3.02
CA GLY A 36 -8.02 33.98 3.70
C GLY A 36 -8.71 33.29 4.88
N PRO A 37 -9.29 34.05 5.79
CA PRO A 37 -9.96 33.54 6.98
C PRO A 37 -11.13 32.60 6.67
N TRP A 38 -11.81 32.80 5.55
CA TRP A 38 -13.00 32.04 5.18
C TRP A 38 -12.73 30.55 4.93
N TYR A 39 -11.57 30.22 4.45
CA TYR A 39 -11.23 28.81 4.19
C TYR A 39 -11.04 28.04 5.50
N VAL A 40 -10.41 28.64 6.47
CA VAL A 40 -10.26 28.09 7.81
C VAL A 40 -11.61 28.02 8.51
N ASP A 41 -12.39 29.09 8.44
CA ASP A 41 -13.70 29.20 9.06
C ASP A 41 -14.73 28.24 8.46
N GLN A 42 -14.66 27.95 7.17
CA GLN A 42 -15.61 27.06 6.52
C GLN A 42 -15.45 25.62 6.99
N TYR A 43 -14.24 25.20 7.34
CA TYR A 43 -13.95 23.87 7.84
C TYR A 43 -13.91 23.79 9.37
N ASP A 44 -13.58 24.87 10.05
CA ASP A 44 -13.57 24.98 11.51
C ASP A 44 -14.93 25.38 12.12
N GLN A 45 -15.83 25.90 11.31
CA GLN A 45 -17.09 26.56 11.76
C GLN A 45 -17.98 25.73 12.66
N ALA A 46 -17.74 24.49 12.81
CA ALA A 46 -18.58 23.65 13.64
C ALA A 46 -17.80 22.91 14.74
N GLY A 47 -16.52 23.15 14.90
CA GLY A 47 -15.69 22.30 15.76
C GLY A 47 -15.80 20.81 15.37
N LYS A 48 -16.20 20.53 14.13
CA LYS A 48 -16.63 19.21 13.68
C LYS A 48 -15.79 18.62 12.57
N GLN A 49 -14.98 19.44 11.93
CA GLN A 49 -14.05 18.97 10.89
C GLN A 49 -12.69 19.56 11.17
N ALA A 50 -11.75 18.70 11.49
CA ALA A 50 -10.37 19.06 11.32
C ALA A 50 -10.17 19.48 9.86
N ASP A 51 -9.39 20.51 9.62
CA ASP A 51 -8.90 20.81 8.29
C ASP A 51 -8.28 19.54 7.71
N LEU A 52 -8.88 19.01 6.66
CA LEU A 52 -8.45 17.75 6.03
C LEU A 52 -6.98 17.76 5.60
N MET A 53 -6.40 18.95 5.46
CA MET A 53 -5.02 19.15 5.10
C MET A 53 -4.10 19.30 6.31
N ARG A 54 -4.65 19.30 7.52
CA ARG A 54 -3.87 19.33 8.75
C ARG A 54 -3.46 17.92 9.14
N PRO A 55 -2.20 17.67 9.40
CA PRO A 55 -1.75 16.42 9.99
C PRO A 55 -2.42 16.19 11.36
N VAL A 56 -2.83 14.96 11.61
CA VAL A 56 -3.55 14.61 12.85
C VAL A 56 -2.69 14.81 14.11
N TYR A 57 -1.37 14.65 13.99
CA TYR A 57 -0.45 14.89 15.10
C TYR A 57 -0.17 16.36 15.31
N ASN A 58 -0.69 17.23 14.53
CA ASN A 58 -0.57 18.63 14.66
C ASN A 58 -0.76 19.03 16.10
N GLY A 59 0.20 18.76 16.81
CA GLY A 59 0.30 19.48 18.01
C GLY A 59 0.15 20.94 17.63
N GLU A 60 -0.90 21.53 18.11
CA GLU A 60 -0.94 22.95 18.18
C GLU A 60 0.42 23.42 18.64
N GLY A 61 1.25 23.75 17.70
CA GLY A 61 2.31 24.60 18.03
C GLY A 61 3.69 24.14 18.29
N GLN A 62 4.07 23.02 17.84
CA GLN A 62 5.50 22.89 17.55
C GLN A 62 5.77 23.78 16.33
N ASN A 63 6.14 25.04 16.56
CA ASN A 63 6.38 26.10 15.56
C ASN A 63 5.14 26.69 14.86
N GLY A 64 3.93 26.44 15.33
CA GLY A 64 2.72 26.87 14.60
C GLY A 64 2.60 26.26 13.23
N ASN A 65 3.28 25.13 12.98
CA ASN A 65 3.28 24.44 11.72
C ASN A 65 2.33 23.23 11.75
N PHE A 66 1.53 23.07 10.69
CA PHE A 66 0.63 21.93 10.55
C PHE A 66 1.33 20.68 9.99
N TYR A 67 2.55 20.83 9.50
CA TYR A 67 3.33 19.74 8.91
C TYR A 67 4.47 19.36 9.87
N PRO A 68 4.93 18.11 9.85
CA PRO A 68 6.13 17.73 10.58
C PRO A 68 7.37 18.41 10.00
N GLU A 69 8.48 18.20 10.63
CA GLU A 69 9.77 18.61 10.12
C GLU A 69 10.22 17.69 8.99
N CYS A 70 10.06 16.37 9.20
CA CYS A 70 10.32 15.34 8.18
C CYS A 70 9.61 14.03 8.50
N TYR A 71 9.67 13.12 7.54
CA TYR A 71 9.35 11.70 7.71
C TYR A 71 10.61 10.87 7.52
N ILE A 72 10.83 9.88 8.38
CA ILE A 72 11.87 8.87 8.22
C ILE A 72 11.23 7.62 7.64
N ILE A 73 11.82 7.06 6.60
CA ILE A 73 11.42 5.79 6.00
C ILE A 73 12.64 4.86 6.08
N PRO A 74 12.66 3.91 7.02
CA PRO A 74 13.72 2.94 7.12
C PRO A 74 13.84 2.12 5.84
N MET A 75 15.05 1.77 5.45
CA MET A 75 15.32 0.97 4.28
C MET A 75 16.19 -0.25 4.62
N ASP A 76 15.97 -0.80 5.78
CA ASP A 76 16.65 -2.00 6.29
C ASP A 76 15.63 -2.96 6.91
N SER A 77 15.95 -4.25 6.94
CA SER A 77 15.06 -5.30 7.43
C SER A 77 14.83 -5.32 8.96
N VAL A 78 15.60 -4.54 9.71
CA VAL A 78 15.45 -4.46 11.17
C VAL A 78 14.37 -3.46 11.55
N ASN A 79 14.37 -2.32 10.85
CA ASN A 79 13.50 -1.18 11.17
C ASN A 79 12.31 -1.05 10.20
N GLN A 80 12.24 -1.89 9.15
CA GLN A 80 11.20 -1.85 8.13
C GLN A 80 10.54 -3.21 7.97
N LYS A 81 9.25 -3.29 8.23
CA LYS A 81 8.49 -4.54 8.08
C LYS A 81 8.21 -4.90 6.61
N ASN A 82 8.16 -3.92 5.71
CA ASN A 82 7.88 -4.12 4.29
C ASN A 82 8.76 -3.22 3.42
N LEU A 83 9.94 -3.71 3.08
CA LEU A 83 10.91 -3.00 2.22
C LEU A 83 10.38 -2.74 0.82
N TYR A 84 9.59 -3.66 0.25
CA TYR A 84 9.06 -3.52 -1.09
C TYR A 84 8.15 -2.29 -1.22
N ASP A 85 7.18 -2.15 -0.32
CA ASP A 85 6.26 -1.02 -0.37
C ASP A 85 6.91 0.29 0.08
N ALA A 86 7.88 0.25 1.00
CA ALA A 86 8.72 1.41 1.31
C ALA A 86 9.49 1.88 0.07
N ALA A 87 10.11 0.97 -0.68
CA ALA A 87 10.79 1.25 -1.94
C ALA A 87 9.83 1.79 -3.01
N ALA A 88 8.65 1.21 -3.13
CA ALA A 88 7.61 1.68 -4.06
C ALA A 88 7.14 3.11 -3.72
N GLU A 89 7.03 3.44 -2.43
CA GLU A 89 6.69 4.79 -1.98
C GLU A 89 7.78 5.79 -2.32
N MET A 90 9.05 5.45 -2.09
CA MET A 90 10.18 6.28 -2.48
C MET A 90 10.21 6.57 -3.98
N LYS A 91 9.95 5.55 -4.79
CA LYS A 91 9.82 5.69 -6.24
C LYS A 91 8.65 6.61 -6.62
N CYS A 92 7.53 6.50 -5.93
CA CYS A 92 6.36 7.36 -6.15
C CYS A 92 6.67 8.83 -5.82
N LEU A 93 7.26 9.09 -4.66
CA LEU A 93 7.61 10.42 -4.19
C LEU A 93 8.60 11.11 -5.13
N THR A 94 9.72 10.45 -5.44
CA THR A 94 10.77 11.02 -6.31
C THR A 94 10.30 11.22 -7.75
N ARG A 95 9.44 10.34 -8.27
CA ARG A 95 8.82 10.52 -9.60
C ARG A 95 7.98 11.79 -9.69
N ASN A 96 7.41 12.22 -8.57
CA ASN A 96 6.57 13.41 -8.48
C ASN A 96 7.34 14.65 -7.98
N ASP A 97 8.67 14.65 -8.09
CA ASP A 97 9.56 15.72 -7.65
C ASP A 97 9.47 16.05 -6.15
N VAL A 98 9.05 15.12 -5.32
CA VAL A 98 9.19 15.23 -3.88
C VAL A 98 10.66 15.00 -3.53
N LYS A 99 11.25 15.94 -2.79
CA LYS A 99 12.63 15.80 -2.31
C LYS A 99 12.71 14.71 -1.28
N VAL A 100 13.63 13.79 -1.51
CA VAL A 100 13.97 12.71 -0.62
C VAL A 100 15.47 12.73 -0.40
N ASN A 101 15.89 12.69 0.84
CA ASN A 101 17.29 12.61 1.22
C ASN A 101 17.64 11.20 1.67
N VAL A 102 18.90 10.81 1.49
CA VAL A 102 19.40 9.50 1.93
C VAL A 102 20.46 9.72 3.01
N ALA A 103 20.36 8.96 4.08
CA ALA A 103 21.34 8.97 5.14
C ALA A 103 22.70 8.44 4.65
N SER A 104 23.72 9.24 4.73
CA SER A 104 25.11 8.84 4.45
C SER A 104 25.78 8.17 5.66
N THR A 105 25.30 8.46 6.85
CA THR A 105 25.73 7.89 8.13
C THR A 105 24.54 7.50 8.97
N ALA A 106 24.73 6.59 9.92
CA ALA A 106 23.67 6.24 10.87
C ALA A 106 23.32 7.44 11.77
N PHE A 107 22.04 7.54 12.14
CA PHE A 107 21.55 8.51 13.11
C PHE A 107 20.56 7.85 14.09
N THR A 108 20.31 8.49 15.21
CA THR A 108 19.38 7.98 16.23
C THR A 108 18.23 8.97 16.44
N TYR A 109 17.01 8.44 16.46
CA TYR A 109 15.82 9.19 16.83
C TYR A 109 14.92 8.33 17.73
N ASN A 110 14.45 8.90 18.83
CA ASN A 110 13.61 8.22 19.82
C ASN A 110 14.17 6.88 20.31
N GLY A 111 15.50 6.79 20.46
CA GLY A 111 16.17 5.58 20.94
C GLY A 111 16.37 4.48 19.87
N VAL A 112 15.89 4.71 18.65
CA VAL A 112 16.09 3.79 17.52
C VAL A 112 17.21 4.32 16.64
N THR A 113 18.15 3.43 16.26
CA THR A 113 19.24 3.75 15.34
C THR A 113 18.85 3.35 13.92
N TYR A 114 18.88 4.30 13.03
CA TYR A 114 18.62 4.16 11.60
C TYR A 114 19.96 4.14 10.85
N PRO A 115 20.25 3.10 10.07
CA PRO A 115 21.55 2.97 9.37
C PRO A 115 21.66 3.94 8.18
N ALA A 116 22.87 4.04 7.64
CA ALA A 116 23.08 4.63 6.34
C ALA A 116 22.18 3.94 5.29
N GLY A 117 21.68 4.71 4.32
CA GLY A 117 20.68 4.23 3.38
C GLY A 117 19.22 4.51 3.79
N THR A 118 18.96 4.81 5.05
CA THR A 118 17.64 5.27 5.49
C THR A 118 17.23 6.51 4.71
N MET A 119 15.98 6.56 4.27
CA MET A 119 15.46 7.70 3.53
C MET A 119 14.70 8.66 4.44
N VAL A 120 14.85 9.94 4.15
CA VAL A 120 14.21 11.02 4.90
C VAL A 120 13.53 11.97 3.92
N VAL A 121 12.27 12.26 4.19
CA VAL A 121 11.47 13.19 3.39
C VAL A 121 11.29 14.49 4.16
N PRO A 122 12.12 15.53 3.89
CA PRO A 122 12.03 16.81 4.57
C PRO A 122 10.76 17.55 4.14
N MET A 123 10.12 18.23 5.07
CA MET A 123 8.93 19.03 4.76
C MET A 123 9.28 20.46 4.29
N TYR A 124 10.54 20.81 4.29
CA TYR A 124 11.08 22.06 3.76
C TYR A 124 11.25 22.00 2.23
N GLN A 125 10.13 21.86 1.53
CA GLN A 125 10.12 21.69 0.09
C GLN A 125 8.84 22.21 -0.56
N ALA A 126 8.93 22.60 -1.84
CA ALA A 126 7.78 23.07 -2.61
C ALA A 126 6.64 22.03 -2.70
N LYS A 127 6.97 20.75 -2.71
CA LYS A 127 6.03 19.62 -2.82
C LYS A 127 5.59 19.05 -1.47
N ARG A 128 5.75 19.79 -0.35
CA ARG A 128 5.43 19.26 0.98
C ARG A 128 3.98 18.78 1.12
N SER A 129 3.02 19.47 0.49
CA SER A 129 1.62 19.05 0.56
C SER A 129 1.40 17.67 -0.09
N LEU A 130 2.08 17.41 -1.21
CA LEU A 130 2.06 16.09 -1.84
C LEU A 130 2.75 15.05 -0.96
N ALA A 131 3.93 15.36 -0.44
CA ALA A 131 4.63 14.46 0.49
C ALA A 131 3.76 14.13 1.71
N ASN A 132 3.13 15.15 2.31
CA ASN A 132 2.26 14.95 3.44
C ASN A 132 1.03 14.11 3.10
N SER A 133 0.40 14.33 1.95
CA SER A 133 -0.78 13.53 1.54
C SER A 133 -0.48 12.04 1.37
N GLN A 134 0.79 11.68 1.15
CA GLN A 134 1.22 10.29 1.02
C GLN A 134 1.66 9.68 2.36
N LEU A 135 2.16 10.50 3.29
CA LEU A 135 2.90 10.01 4.46
C LEU A 135 2.23 10.32 5.81
N PHE A 136 1.19 11.15 5.87
CA PHE A 136 0.58 11.50 7.15
C PHE A 136 -0.31 10.37 7.72
N ASP A 137 -0.75 10.51 8.98
CA ASP A 137 -1.54 9.49 9.68
C ASP A 137 -3.00 9.37 9.23
N GLY A 138 -3.38 10.12 8.22
CA GLY A 138 -4.77 10.20 7.82
C GLY A 138 -5.58 11.14 8.70
N THR A 139 -6.81 11.39 8.29
CA THR A 139 -7.73 12.25 9.04
C THR A 139 -8.96 11.44 9.40
N PHE A 140 -9.31 11.44 10.67
CA PHE A 140 -10.58 10.90 11.10
C PHE A 140 -11.70 11.87 10.72
N ILE A 141 -12.60 11.42 9.86
CA ILE A 141 -13.75 12.20 9.41
C ILE A 141 -15.00 11.56 9.98
N ASN A 142 -15.65 12.26 10.89
CA ASN A 142 -16.89 11.79 11.52
C ASN A 142 -18.16 12.32 10.86
N VAL A 143 -18.03 13.08 9.78
CA VAL A 143 -19.16 13.66 9.03
C VAL A 143 -19.03 13.29 7.56
N TRP A 144 -19.88 12.38 7.11
CA TRP A 144 -19.89 11.84 5.74
C TRP A 144 -19.93 12.88 4.62
N GLN A 145 -20.64 13.97 4.82
CA GLN A 145 -20.80 15.00 3.78
C GLN A 145 -19.47 15.70 3.41
N GLY A 146 -18.50 15.70 4.31
CA GLY A 146 -17.15 16.22 4.06
C GLY A 146 -16.28 15.30 3.22
N LEU A 147 -16.65 14.05 3.07
CA LEU A 147 -15.86 13.01 2.40
C LEU A 147 -15.91 13.04 0.87
N TYR A 148 -16.87 13.73 0.30
CA TYR A 148 -17.08 13.64 -1.14
C TYR A 148 -15.94 14.19 -1.98
N SER A 149 -15.08 14.97 -1.38
CA SER A 149 -13.99 15.63 -2.07
C SER A 149 -12.61 15.05 -1.74
N GLU A 150 -12.41 14.47 -0.56
CA GLU A 150 -11.06 14.15 -0.10
C GLU A 150 -11.06 13.02 0.93
N SER A 151 -10.73 11.82 0.51
CA SER A 151 -10.40 10.72 1.42
C SER A 151 -8.89 10.49 1.40
N PHE A 152 -8.21 10.85 2.47
CA PHE A 152 -6.80 10.53 2.65
C PHE A 152 -6.69 9.28 3.50
N ALA A 153 -6.38 8.18 2.85
CA ALA A 153 -6.07 6.94 3.54
C ALA A 153 -4.66 7.01 4.12
N GLN A 154 -4.49 6.42 5.28
CA GLN A 154 -3.19 6.20 5.89
C GLN A 154 -2.40 5.19 5.06
N ARG A 155 -1.65 5.68 4.09
CA ARG A 155 -1.06 4.85 3.05
C ARG A 155 -0.01 3.88 3.58
N SER A 156 0.77 4.30 4.57
CA SER A 156 1.75 3.43 5.22
C SER A 156 1.09 2.20 5.85
N ASN A 157 0.00 2.39 6.57
CA ASN A 157 -0.73 1.28 7.17
C ASN A 157 -1.45 0.42 6.12
N ALA A 158 -2.11 1.06 5.13
CA ALA A 158 -2.80 0.33 4.08
C ALA A 158 -1.85 -0.53 3.21
N ARG A 159 -0.57 -0.17 3.15
CA ARG A 159 0.46 -0.92 2.41
C ARG A 159 1.42 -1.68 3.30
N GLY A 160 1.32 -1.52 4.61
CA GLY A 160 2.10 -2.27 5.58
C GLY A 160 3.59 -1.91 5.61
N TYR A 161 3.98 -0.65 5.38
CA TYR A 161 5.36 -0.21 5.57
C TYR A 161 5.47 0.79 6.72
N ASP A 162 6.65 0.84 7.34
CA ASP A 162 6.93 1.73 8.46
C ASP A 162 7.43 3.08 7.97
N ARG A 163 6.90 4.13 8.58
CA ARG A 163 7.39 5.49 8.48
C ARG A 163 7.27 6.17 9.83
N ILE A 164 8.19 7.05 10.14
CA ILE A 164 8.27 7.73 11.42
C ILE A 164 8.12 9.23 11.19
N ILE A 165 7.29 9.87 12.01
CA ILE A 165 7.05 11.31 11.98
C ILE A 165 8.05 11.99 12.91
N VAL A 166 8.71 13.03 12.43
CA VAL A 166 9.59 13.87 13.23
C VAL A 166 8.99 15.27 13.31
N ALA A 167 8.54 15.66 14.48
CA ALA A 167 7.93 16.96 14.71
C ALA A 167 8.89 17.99 15.35
N GLU A 168 9.99 17.53 15.93
CA GLU A 168 10.90 18.36 16.69
C GLU A 168 12.00 18.98 15.80
N PRO A 169 12.11 20.33 15.75
CA PRO A 169 13.12 20.99 14.93
C PRO A 169 14.57 20.64 15.28
N ALA A 170 14.85 20.41 16.57
CA ALA A 170 16.18 20.02 17.00
C ALA A 170 16.58 18.63 16.48
N ALA A 171 15.63 17.68 16.50
CA ALA A 171 15.83 16.34 15.95
C ALA A 171 16.00 16.41 14.42
N TYR A 172 15.16 17.17 13.75
CA TYR A 172 15.26 17.39 12.29
C TYR A 172 16.66 17.84 11.87
N LYS A 173 17.24 18.84 12.56
CA LYS A 173 18.58 19.32 12.23
C LYS A 173 19.62 18.20 12.31
N THR A 174 19.60 17.42 13.39
CA THR A 174 20.52 16.30 13.57
C THR A 174 20.35 15.23 12.49
N ILE A 175 19.10 14.93 12.13
CA ILE A 175 18.79 13.96 11.08
C ILE A 175 19.29 14.45 9.72
N MET A 176 19.07 15.73 9.39
CA MET A 176 19.51 16.29 8.12
C MET A 176 21.03 16.42 8.01
N ASP A 177 21.74 16.58 9.11
CA ASP A 177 23.21 16.53 9.13
C ASP A 177 23.73 15.12 8.70
N ALA A 178 22.98 14.07 8.99
CA ALA A 178 23.26 12.70 8.53
C ALA A 178 22.76 12.41 7.09
N CYS A 179 21.86 13.24 6.57
CA CYS A 179 21.20 13.05 5.28
C CYS A 179 21.42 14.24 4.33
N PRO A 180 22.67 14.55 3.96
CA PRO A 180 23.01 15.80 3.24
C PRO A 180 22.54 15.78 1.78
N GLU A 181 22.35 14.63 1.18
CA GLU A 181 22.12 14.48 -0.25
C GLU A 181 20.66 14.19 -0.57
N THR A 182 20.10 14.99 -1.47
CA THR A 182 18.80 14.74 -2.10
C THR A 182 19.01 13.88 -3.33
N ILE A 183 18.25 12.81 -3.47
CA ILE A 183 18.30 11.94 -4.64
C ILE A 183 17.30 12.36 -5.71
N SER A 184 17.70 12.24 -6.96
CA SER A 184 16.82 12.35 -8.14
C SER A 184 16.00 11.08 -8.34
N TYR A 185 14.99 11.14 -9.20
CA TYR A 185 14.22 9.95 -9.58
C TYR A 185 15.10 8.85 -10.21
N SER A 186 16.06 9.21 -11.06
CA SER A 186 16.96 8.23 -11.66
C SER A 186 17.90 7.58 -10.64
N GLU A 187 18.40 8.35 -9.69
CA GLU A 187 19.19 7.83 -8.58
C GLU A 187 18.34 6.93 -7.67
N ALA A 188 17.10 7.34 -7.39
CA ALA A 188 16.16 6.50 -6.65
C ALA A 188 15.91 5.16 -7.35
N LEU A 189 15.71 5.15 -8.67
CA LEU A 189 15.56 3.91 -9.44
C LEU A 189 16.82 3.03 -9.35
N THR A 190 18.00 3.63 -9.47
CA THR A 190 19.27 2.90 -9.33
C THR A 190 19.42 2.35 -7.93
N TYR A 191 19.15 3.15 -6.90
CA TYR A 191 19.21 2.71 -5.51
C TYR A 191 18.23 1.58 -5.24
N LEU A 192 16.98 1.72 -5.67
CA LEU A 192 15.95 0.70 -5.48
C LEU A 192 16.23 -0.58 -6.26
N SER A 193 16.93 -0.51 -7.38
CA SER A 193 17.38 -1.69 -8.12
C SER A 193 18.47 -2.50 -7.40
N THR A 194 19.13 -1.91 -6.41
CA THR A 194 20.09 -2.63 -5.55
C THR A 194 19.42 -3.43 -4.44
N PHE A 195 18.15 -3.15 -4.16
CA PHE A 195 17.38 -3.97 -3.25
C PHE A 195 17.05 -5.30 -3.94
N ALA A 196 17.54 -6.34 -3.32
CA ALA A 196 17.27 -7.72 -3.66
C ALA A 196 16.77 -8.40 -2.38
N ALA A 197 16.72 -9.73 -2.37
CA ALA A 197 16.38 -10.44 -1.17
C ALA A 197 17.34 -10.09 -0.02
N GLN A 198 16.77 -9.64 1.08
CA GLN A 198 17.50 -9.50 2.34
C GLN A 198 17.56 -10.88 3.00
N PHE A 199 18.72 -11.49 2.99
CA PHE A 199 18.92 -12.84 3.50
C PHE A 199 19.79 -12.84 4.75
N ASP A 200 19.30 -13.50 5.79
CA ASP A 200 20.06 -13.78 7.00
C ASP A 200 20.01 -15.28 7.33
N GLY A 201 20.87 -15.72 8.26
CA GLY A 201 20.89 -17.09 8.78
C GLY A 201 21.72 -18.09 7.98
N VAL A 202 21.29 -19.34 7.98
CA VAL A 202 22.08 -20.47 7.53
C VAL A 202 21.97 -20.68 6.02
N LYS A 203 23.11 -20.77 5.34
CA LYS A 203 23.17 -21.13 3.92
C LYS A 203 23.08 -22.65 3.73
N ASN A 204 22.59 -23.07 2.56
CA ASN A 204 22.44 -24.49 2.18
C ASN A 204 21.46 -25.27 3.08
N ALA A 205 20.50 -24.60 3.65
CA ALA A 205 19.42 -25.18 4.46
C ALA A 205 18.05 -24.82 3.85
N ASP A 206 16.97 -24.96 4.60
CA ASP A 206 15.68 -24.41 4.16
C ASP A 206 15.67 -22.90 4.35
N VAL A 207 14.88 -22.22 3.55
CA VAL A 207 14.71 -20.76 3.60
C VAL A 207 13.28 -20.42 3.85
N ILE A 208 13.03 -19.66 4.89
CA ILE A 208 11.73 -19.03 5.17
C ILE A 208 11.73 -17.69 4.46
N ILE A 209 10.70 -17.44 3.66
CA ILE A 209 10.43 -16.15 3.01
C ILE A 209 9.25 -15.52 3.72
N ASP A 210 9.43 -14.30 4.20
CA ASP A 210 8.37 -13.56 4.88
C ASP A 210 7.25 -13.18 3.93
N ASN A 211 6.03 -13.53 4.29
CA ASN A 211 4.83 -13.22 3.50
C ASN A 211 4.26 -11.85 3.89
N VAL A 212 5.00 -10.79 3.63
CA VAL A 212 4.69 -9.41 4.06
C VAL A 212 4.47 -8.43 2.90
N SER A 213 4.68 -8.87 1.66
CA SER A 213 4.55 -8.00 0.49
C SER A 213 4.03 -8.73 -0.75
N ASN A 214 3.57 -7.95 -1.74
CA ASN A 214 3.22 -8.50 -3.04
C ASN A 214 4.43 -9.13 -3.75
N ASP A 215 5.62 -8.64 -3.46
CA ASP A 215 6.86 -9.18 -4.04
C ASP A 215 7.20 -10.56 -3.47
N SER A 216 6.87 -10.81 -2.20
CA SER A 216 6.96 -12.14 -1.61
C SER A 216 6.05 -13.14 -2.34
N ALA A 217 4.82 -12.75 -2.64
CA ALA A 217 3.90 -13.58 -3.42
C ALA A 217 4.41 -13.79 -4.86
N ALA A 218 4.94 -12.75 -5.50
CA ALA A 218 5.49 -12.82 -6.84
C ALA A 218 6.71 -13.76 -6.94
N ALA A 219 7.60 -13.70 -5.95
CA ALA A 219 8.76 -14.58 -5.82
C ALA A 219 8.35 -16.04 -5.70
N VAL A 220 7.40 -16.33 -4.81
CA VAL A 220 6.86 -17.68 -4.61
C VAL A 220 6.17 -18.18 -5.87
N ASN A 221 5.35 -17.36 -6.52
CA ASN A 221 4.70 -17.73 -7.78
C ASN A 221 5.71 -17.96 -8.91
N ALA A 222 6.84 -17.27 -8.91
CA ALA A 222 7.93 -17.56 -9.86
C ALA A 222 8.53 -18.94 -9.62
N LEU A 223 8.78 -19.33 -8.38
CA LEU A 223 9.23 -20.67 -8.02
C LEU A 223 8.22 -21.75 -8.45
N LEU A 224 6.93 -21.53 -8.15
CA LEU A 224 5.87 -22.48 -8.50
C LEU A 224 5.73 -22.66 -10.02
N ARG A 225 5.83 -21.57 -10.80
CA ARG A 225 5.85 -21.64 -12.27
C ARG A 225 7.07 -22.38 -12.81
N ALA A 226 8.20 -22.29 -12.13
CA ALA A 226 9.41 -23.03 -12.47
C ALA A 226 9.37 -24.51 -12.00
N GLY A 227 8.25 -24.98 -11.48
CA GLY A 227 8.05 -26.34 -11.00
C GLY A 227 8.79 -26.65 -9.68
N LYS A 228 9.14 -25.63 -8.91
CA LYS A 228 9.80 -25.78 -7.61
C LYS A 228 8.81 -26.07 -6.51
N THR A 229 9.27 -26.74 -5.47
CA THR A 229 8.46 -27.04 -4.30
C THR A 229 8.55 -25.89 -3.30
N VAL A 230 7.40 -25.29 -3.00
CA VAL A 230 7.24 -24.26 -1.96
C VAL A 230 6.13 -24.70 -1.03
N GLY A 231 6.33 -24.52 0.27
CA GLY A 231 5.33 -24.73 1.29
C GLY A 231 4.90 -23.42 1.93
N MET A 232 3.67 -23.37 2.46
CA MET A 232 3.23 -22.35 3.40
C MET A 232 3.22 -22.96 4.81
N ILE A 233 3.94 -22.35 5.74
CA ILE A 233 4.01 -22.83 7.12
C ILE A 233 2.65 -22.69 7.79
N THR A 234 2.17 -23.76 8.42
CA THR A 234 0.80 -23.83 8.92
C THR A 234 0.66 -23.65 10.42
N GLU A 235 1.77 -23.70 11.16
CA GLU A 235 1.77 -23.55 12.63
C GLU A 235 3.09 -22.96 13.14
N GLY A 236 3.10 -22.52 14.40
CA GLY A 236 4.25 -21.92 15.04
C GLY A 236 4.40 -20.43 14.79
N THR A 237 5.56 -19.87 15.14
CA THR A 237 5.87 -18.43 15.01
C THR A 237 5.93 -17.96 13.56
N GLU A 238 6.33 -18.87 12.66
CA GLU A 238 6.48 -18.59 11.23
C GLU A 238 5.22 -18.93 10.42
N LYS A 239 4.09 -19.18 11.09
CA LYS A 239 2.82 -19.47 10.42
C LYS A 239 2.44 -18.39 9.41
N GLY A 240 2.15 -18.80 8.17
CA GLY A 240 1.79 -17.89 7.08
C GLY A 240 2.97 -17.50 6.18
N ASN A 241 4.20 -17.69 6.63
CA ASN A 241 5.39 -17.51 5.82
C ASN A 241 5.59 -18.70 4.86
N PHE A 242 6.40 -18.48 3.83
CA PHE A 242 6.70 -19.51 2.85
C PHE A 242 8.03 -20.21 3.21
N ILE A 243 8.16 -21.45 2.77
CA ILE A 243 9.39 -22.23 2.95
C ILE A 243 9.78 -22.93 1.65
N CYS A 244 11.05 -22.84 1.28
CA CYS A 244 11.62 -23.52 0.10
C CYS A 244 13.07 -23.94 0.37
N SER A 245 13.67 -24.68 -0.57
CA SER A 245 15.11 -25.00 -0.48
C SER A 245 15.98 -23.75 -0.73
N TYR A 246 17.16 -23.72 -0.14
CA TYR A 246 18.14 -22.64 -0.39
C TYR A 246 18.53 -22.55 -1.88
N ALA A 247 18.65 -23.69 -2.56
CA ALA A 247 18.97 -23.75 -3.99
C ALA A 247 17.89 -23.10 -4.84
N ASP A 248 16.62 -23.31 -4.51
CA ASP A 248 15.49 -22.68 -5.21
C ASP A 248 15.41 -21.19 -4.88
N PHE A 249 15.58 -20.80 -3.60
CA PHE A 249 15.66 -19.41 -3.20
C PHE A 249 16.69 -18.60 -4.00
N LEU A 250 17.88 -19.15 -4.22
CA LEU A 250 18.93 -18.47 -5.00
C LEU A 250 18.51 -18.14 -6.44
N THR A 251 17.53 -18.85 -6.99
CA THR A 251 17.05 -18.58 -8.36
C THR A 251 16.18 -17.33 -8.46
N ILE A 252 15.72 -16.81 -7.33
CA ILE A 252 14.84 -15.64 -7.27
C ILE A 252 15.43 -14.47 -6.46
N ALA A 253 16.48 -14.71 -5.68
CA ALA A 253 17.00 -13.76 -4.70
C ALA A 253 17.51 -12.44 -5.31
N GLY A 254 17.86 -12.42 -6.61
CA GLY A 254 18.29 -11.22 -7.32
C GLY A 254 17.15 -10.36 -7.91
N ASP A 255 15.94 -10.93 -7.99
CA ASP A 255 14.87 -10.34 -8.78
C ASP A 255 13.74 -9.73 -7.94
N TYR A 256 13.69 -10.05 -6.64
CA TYR A 256 12.58 -9.66 -5.76
C TYR A 256 13.07 -9.00 -4.48
N VAL A 257 12.35 -7.98 -4.02
CA VAL A 257 12.60 -7.31 -2.74
C VAL A 257 11.84 -8.04 -1.64
N ILE A 258 12.50 -9.01 -1.03
CA ILE A 258 11.92 -9.90 -0.01
C ILE A 258 12.84 -10.05 1.19
N THR A 259 12.29 -10.35 2.35
CA THR A 259 13.05 -10.77 3.53
C THR A 259 13.02 -12.28 3.63
N ALA A 260 14.16 -12.89 3.90
CA ALA A 260 14.28 -14.32 3.96
C ALA A 260 15.30 -14.76 5.03
N THR A 261 15.02 -15.86 5.71
CA THR A 261 15.87 -16.41 6.76
C THR A 261 16.20 -17.86 6.48
N GLY A 262 17.49 -18.18 6.44
CA GLY A 262 17.98 -19.55 6.34
C GLY A 262 17.89 -20.27 7.69
N VAL A 263 17.26 -21.44 7.71
CA VAL A 263 17.01 -22.20 8.94
C VAL A 263 17.47 -23.65 8.79
N TYR A 264 17.93 -24.27 9.87
CA TYR A 264 18.15 -25.72 9.87
C TYR A 264 16.81 -26.45 9.91
N GLY A 265 16.52 -27.14 8.82
CA GLY A 265 15.23 -27.52 8.36
C GLY A 265 14.56 -28.71 8.93
N ALA A 266 14.46 -28.95 10.20
CA ALA A 266 13.60 -30.03 10.66
C ALA A 266 12.57 -29.49 11.65
N GLY A 267 11.34 -29.39 11.23
CA GLY A 267 10.25 -29.13 12.17
C GLY A 267 9.13 -28.20 11.74
N TYR A 268 9.27 -27.53 10.60
CA TYR A 268 8.17 -26.71 10.12
C TYR A 268 7.09 -27.58 9.45
N LYS A 269 5.88 -27.53 9.95
CA LYS A 269 4.75 -28.09 9.23
C LYS A 269 4.31 -27.11 8.17
N ALA A 270 4.35 -27.53 6.92
CA ALA A 270 3.98 -26.72 5.80
C ALA A 270 3.03 -27.43 4.85
N ALA A 271 2.04 -26.72 4.36
CA ALA A 271 1.21 -27.17 3.26
C ALA A 271 1.89 -26.86 1.93
N VAL A 272 2.06 -27.87 1.09
CA VAL A 272 2.66 -27.68 -0.24
C VAL A 272 1.73 -26.82 -1.09
N LEU A 273 2.29 -25.77 -1.67
CA LEU A 273 1.57 -24.89 -2.56
C LEU A 273 1.51 -25.46 -3.97
N LEU A 274 0.41 -25.21 -4.64
CA LEU A 274 0.22 -25.54 -6.04
C LEU A 274 0.40 -24.27 -6.89
N ASN A 275 0.87 -24.43 -8.13
CA ASN A 275 0.88 -23.32 -9.08
C ASN A 275 -0.58 -23.02 -9.51
N PRO A 276 -1.18 -21.92 -9.03
CA PRO A 276 -2.59 -21.66 -9.28
C PRO A 276 -2.82 -21.18 -10.71
N GLN A 277 -3.85 -21.75 -11.36
CA GLN A 277 -4.40 -21.26 -12.62
C GLN A 277 -5.65 -20.46 -12.28
N VAL A 278 -5.53 -19.14 -12.27
CA VAL A 278 -6.58 -18.24 -11.79
C VAL A 278 -7.52 -17.86 -12.93
N PHE A 279 -8.80 -18.16 -12.75
CA PHE A 279 -9.85 -17.60 -13.59
C PHE A 279 -10.45 -16.37 -12.91
N LEU A 280 -10.49 -15.28 -13.67
CA LEU A 280 -11.05 -14.00 -13.21
C LEU A 280 -12.35 -13.74 -13.98
N PRO A 281 -13.52 -13.73 -13.30
CA PRO A 281 -14.80 -13.48 -13.95
C PRO A 281 -14.95 -12.03 -14.39
N GLY A 282 -15.83 -11.78 -15.37
CA GLY A 282 -16.21 -10.43 -15.78
C GLY A 282 -15.26 -9.75 -16.76
N LYS A 283 -14.46 -10.54 -17.52
CA LYS A 283 -13.63 -9.99 -18.60
C LYS A 283 -14.48 -9.21 -19.59
N PRO A 284 -14.18 -7.93 -19.87
CA PRO A 284 -14.91 -7.16 -20.87
C PRO A 284 -14.74 -7.74 -22.27
N ALA A 285 -15.85 -7.86 -23.02
CA ALA A 285 -15.88 -8.46 -24.36
C ALA A 285 -14.91 -7.79 -25.36
N ASN A 286 -14.58 -6.52 -25.18
CA ASN A 286 -13.74 -5.72 -26.07
C ASN A 286 -12.30 -5.53 -25.55
N ASN A 287 -11.86 -6.35 -24.62
CA ASN A 287 -10.51 -6.23 -24.08
C ASN A 287 -9.49 -6.95 -24.98
N THR A 288 -9.24 -6.38 -26.16
CA THR A 288 -8.30 -6.95 -27.14
C THR A 288 -6.86 -6.50 -26.97
N SER A 289 -6.60 -5.45 -26.20
CA SER A 289 -5.29 -4.79 -26.14
C SER A 289 -4.67 -4.71 -24.76
N GLY A 290 -5.08 -5.52 -23.81
CA GLY A 290 -4.52 -5.40 -22.48
C GLY A 290 -4.86 -4.04 -21.82
N TYR A 291 -4.33 -3.86 -20.71
CA TYR A 291 -4.58 -2.86 -19.68
C TYR A 291 -4.86 -1.39 -20.07
N VAL A 292 -4.27 -0.86 -21.14
CA VAL A 292 -4.13 0.62 -21.28
C VAL A 292 -5.36 1.32 -21.85
N GLU A 293 -6.12 0.68 -22.69
CA GLU A 293 -7.23 1.37 -23.39
C GLU A 293 -8.60 1.14 -22.81
N ALA A 294 -8.60 0.42 -21.81
CA ALA A 294 -9.87 0.22 -21.25
C ALA A 294 -10.27 1.43 -20.48
N THR A 295 -10.78 2.32 -21.21
CA THR A 295 -11.52 3.44 -20.66
C THR A 295 -12.26 3.05 -19.40
N LEU A 296 -12.14 3.91 -18.44
CA LEU A 296 -12.88 4.02 -17.23
C LEU A 296 -14.41 4.03 -17.48
N ARG A 297 -14.95 3.00 -18.13
CA ARG A 297 -16.39 2.83 -18.33
C ARG A 297 -16.95 1.93 -17.25
N ALA A 298 -18.06 2.35 -16.70
CA ALA A 298 -18.76 1.65 -15.64
C ALA A 298 -18.84 0.14 -15.88
N GLY A 299 -18.52 -0.66 -14.88
CA GLY A 299 -18.63 -2.13 -14.87
C GLY A 299 -17.36 -2.91 -15.21
N SER A 300 -16.30 -2.28 -15.75
CA SER A 300 -15.06 -2.99 -16.10
C SER A 300 -13.86 -2.69 -15.20
N TYR A 301 -14.01 -1.80 -14.26
CA TYR A 301 -12.93 -1.38 -13.37
C TYR A 301 -12.38 -2.52 -12.53
N ASN A 302 -13.26 -3.22 -11.83
CA ASN A 302 -12.85 -4.23 -10.88
C ASN A 302 -12.06 -5.35 -11.56
N TYR A 303 -12.53 -5.86 -12.71
CA TYR A 303 -11.79 -6.87 -13.47
C TYR A 303 -10.34 -6.48 -13.72
N ARG A 304 -10.07 -5.25 -14.02
CA ARG A 304 -8.73 -4.77 -14.41
C ARG A 304 -7.83 -4.54 -13.23
N PHE A 305 -8.35 -3.99 -12.14
CA PHE A 305 -7.62 -3.88 -10.91
C PHE A 305 -7.25 -5.26 -10.37
N ASP A 306 -8.21 -6.18 -10.41
CA ASP A 306 -7.99 -7.57 -10.01
C ASP A 306 -6.94 -8.24 -10.90
N TRP A 307 -7.05 -8.05 -12.22
CA TRP A 307 -6.07 -8.60 -13.16
C TRP A 307 -4.67 -8.03 -12.93
N LEU A 308 -4.55 -6.73 -12.72
CA LEU A 308 -3.27 -6.09 -12.41
C LEU A 308 -2.67 -6.60 -11.11
N ALA A 309 -3.48 -6.66 -10.06
CA ALA A 309 -3.02 -7.13 -8.77
C ALA A 309 -2.52 -8.58 -8.86
N LEU A 310 -3.32 -9.45 -9.45
CA LEU A 310 -2.97 -10.87 -9.57
C LEU A 310 -1.75 -11.10 -10.48
N THR A 311 -1.69 -10.42 -11.64
CA THR A 311 -0.53 -10.53 -12.54
C THR A 311 0.72 -9.88 -11.94
N GLY A 312 0.55 -8.76 -11.22
CA GLY A 312 1.64 -8.11 -10.49
C GLY A 312 2.23 -9.01 -9.39
N MET A 313 1.40 -9.81 -8.75
CA MET A 313 1.83 -10.85 -7.80
C MET A 313 2.27 -12.16 -8.49
N GLY A 314 2.38 -12.17 -9.81
CA GLY A 314 2.90 -13.31 -10.57
C GLY A 314 1.97 -14.51 -10.68
N PHE A 315 0.67 -14.38 -10.41
CA PHE A 315 -0.28 -15.47 -10.64
C PHE A 315 -0.43 -15.80 -12.12
N THR A 316 -0.59 -17.08 -12.43
CA THR A 316 -0.90 -17.52 -13.79
C THR A 316 -2.39 -17.36 -14.05
N MET A 317 -2.73 -16.51 -15.01
CA MET A 317 -4.12 -16.27 -15.38
C MET A 317 -4.56 -17.22 -16.49
N THR A 318 -5.81 -17.69 -16.43
CA THR A 318 -6.43 -18.48 -17.51
C THR A 318 -7.77 -17.87 -17.90
N GLU A 319 -8.07 -17.90 -19.20
CA GLU A 319 -9.39 -17.57 -19.74
C GLU A 319 -10.26 -18.80 -19.94
N ASP A 320 -9.66 -19.98 -19.83
CA ASP A 320 -10.32 -21.27 -19.95
C ASP A 320 -10.73 -21.76 -18.55
N LEU A 321 -12.00 -21.66 -18.26
CA LEU A 321 -12.55 -22.09 -16.96
C LEU A 321 -12.27 -23.57 -16.66
N ALA A 322 -12.18 -24.42 -17.68
CA ALA A 322 -11.87 -25.84 -17.49
C ALA A 322 -10.43 -26.08 -17.02
N LYS A 323 -9.53 -25.12 -17.22
CA LYS A 323 -8.14 -25.16 -16.73
C LYS A 323 -7.96 -24.46 -15.39
N ALA A 324 -8.98 -23.73 -14.96
CA ALA A 324 -8.91 -23.01 -13.69
C ALA A 324 -8.92 -24.01 -12.52
N ASN A 325 -7.99 -23.79 -11.59
CA ASN A 325 -8.02 -24.49 -10.30
C ASN A 325 -8.41 -23.55 -9.13
N VAL A 326 -8.64 -22.27 -9.43
CA VAL A 326 -9.24 -21.30 -8.52
C VAL A 326 -9.95 -20.20 -9.32
N ILE A 327 -11.11 -19.78 -8.83
CA ILE A 327 -11.84 -18.61 -9.32
C ILE A 327 -11.68 -17.50 -8.29
N VAL A 328 -11.24 -16.31 -8.74
CA VAL A 328 -11.01 -15.16 -7.84
C VAL A 328 -11.71 -13.95 -8.42
N GLY A 329 -12.37 -13.15 -7.60
CA GLY A 329 -12.81 -11.86 -8.07
C GLY A 329 -13.99 -11.23 -7.33
N SER A 330 -14.23 -9.97 -7.72
CA SER A 330 -15.24 -9.08 -7.16
C SER A 330 -16.49 -8.97 -8.05
N GLN A 331 -16.61 -9.78 -9.11
CA GLN A 331 -17.65 -9.69 -10.12
C GLN A 331 -18.71 -10.80 -9.98
N LYS A 332 -19.83 -10.61 -10.69
CA LYS A 332 -20.81 -11.65 -10.88
C LYS A 332 -20.21 -12.85 -11.61
N LEU A 333 -20.52 -14.05 -11.12
CA LEU A 333 -20.17 -15.28 -11.80
C LEU A 333 -21.12 -15.55 -12.97
N SER A 334 -20.59 -16.10 -14.06
CA SER A 334 -21.42 -16.71 -15.12
C SER A 334 -22.01 -18.03 -14.63
N ASP A 335 -23.03 -18.55 -15.35
CA ASP A 335 -23.64 -19.83 -15.01
C ASP A 335 -22.63 -20.99 -15.07
N GLU A 336 -21.68 -20.94 -16.00
CA GLU A 336 -20.59 -21.91 -16.12
C GLU A 336 -19.66 -21.83 -14.90
N ALA A 337 -19.30 -20.60 -14.45
CA ALA A 337 -18.45 -20.42 -13.28
C ALA A 337 -19.16 -20.87 -11.99
N VAL A 338 -20.47 -20.59 -11.87
CA VAL A 338 -21.31 -21.15 -10.79
C VAL A 338 -21.30 -22.66 -10.82
N GLY A 339 -21.40 -23.26 -12.01
CA GLY A 339 -21.31 -24.72 -12.21
C GLY A 339 -19.96 -25.28 -11.75
N ALA A 340 -18.87 -24.63 -12.10
CA ALA A 340 -17.52 -25.03 -11.69
C ALA A 340 -17.34 -24.97 -10.16
N VAL A 341 -17.82 -23.91 -9.50
CA VAL A 341 -17.78 -23.82 -8.04
C VAL A 341 -18.60 -24.92 -7.37
N LYS A 342 -19.80 -25.20 -7.89
CA LYS A 342 -20.62 -26.32 -7.40
C LYS A 342 -19.97 -27.70 -7.60
N ALA A 343 -19.13 -27.80 -8.64
CA ALA A 343 -18.35 -29.02 -8.91
C ALA A 343 -17.08 -29.12 -8.06
N GLY A 344 -16.78 -28.11 -7.23
CA GLY A 344 -15.66 -28.13 -6.29
C GLY A 344 -14.48 -27.21 -6.63
N THR A 345 -14.56 -26.40 -7.68
CA THR A 345 -13.53 -25.40 -7.94
C THR A 345 -13.54 -24.34 -6.84
N PRO A 346 -12.44 -24.10 -6.12
CA PRO A 346 -12.37 -23.05 -5.09
C PRO A 346 -12.75 -21.68 -5.63
N TYR A 347 -13.50 -20.92 -4.84
CA TYR A 347 -13.89 -19.56 -5.17
C TYR A 347 -13.52 -18.59 -4.05
N MET A 348 -12.74 -17.58 -4.37
CA MET A 348 -12.41 -16.47 -3.50
C MET A 348 -13.20 -15.24 -3.94
N ALA A 349 -14.28 -14.94 -3.22
CA ALA A 349 -15.10 -13.75 -3.43
C ALA A 349 -14.63 -12.60 -2.55
N TYR A 350 -14.60 -11.40 -3.09
CA TYR A 350 -14.38 -10.18 -2.33
C TYR A 350 -15.09 -8.98 -2.96
N GLY A 351 -15.29 -7.94 -2.15
CA GLY A 351 -15.97 -6.72 -2.56
C GLY A 351 -17.49 -6.86 -2.66
N THR A 352 -18.17 -5.73 -2.49
CA THR A 352 -19.64 -5.67 -2.42
C THR A 352 -20.32 -6.25 -3.65
N ALA A 353 -19.77 -6.03 -4.84
CA ALA A 353 -20.37 -6.50 -6.08
C ALA A 353 -20.45 -8.03 -6.15
N ALA A 354 -19.38 -8.75 -5.76
CA ALA A 354 -19.37 -10.20 -5.75
C ALA A 354 -20.48 -10.78 -4.87
N PHE A 355 -20.71 -10.20 -3.70
CA PHE A 355 -21.71 -10.68 -2.77
C PHE A 355 -23.13 -10.32 -3.19
N ARG A 356 -23.36 -9.08 -3.64
CA ARG A 356 -24.69 -8.65 -4.08
C ARG A 356 -25.16 -9.41 -5.33
N GLU A 357 -24.28 -9.56 -6.29
CA GLU A 357 -24.60 -10.20 -7.57
C GLU A 357 -24.68 -11.74 -7.48
N ASN A 358 -24.00 -12.33 -6.50
CA ASN A 358 -23.99 -13.77 -6.26
C ASN A 358 -24.74 -14.19 -5.00
N ASP A 359 -25.54 -13.32 -4.39
CA ASP A 359 -26.20 -13.55 -3.09
C ASP A 359 -27.00 -14.88 -3.06
N ASN A 360 -27.87 -15.10 -4.01
CA ASN A 360 -28.69 -16.31 -4.08
C ASN A 360 -27.85 -17.58 -4.21
N PHE A 361 -26.77 -17.51 -4.98
CA PHE A 361 -25.85 -18.63 -5.16
C PHE A 361 -25.08 -18.94 -3.87
N LEU A 362 -24.53 -17.92 -3.23
CA LEU A 362 -23.76 -18.09 -1.99
C LEU A 362 -24.64 -18.59 -0.84
N ARG A 363 -25.86 -18.06 -0.70
CA ARG A 363 -26.84 -18.60 0.27
C ARG A 363 -27.23 -20.05 -0.01
N GLY A 364 -27.30 -20.39 -1.29
CA GLY A 364 -27.54 -21.76 -1.71
C GLY A 364 -26.43 -22.76 -1.35
N LEU A 365 -25.20 -22.24 -1.13
CA LEU A 365 -24.07 -22.98 -0.57
C LEU A 365 -24.00 -22.98 0.96
N GLY A 366 -24.98 -22.38 1.63
CA GLY A 366 -25.01 -22.27 3.08
C GLY A 366 -24.21 -21.12 3.66
N VAL A 367 -23.73 -20.19 2.81
CA VAL A 367 -23.02 -19.00 3.28
C VAL A 367 -24.03 -18.02 3.87
N ALA A 368 -23.88 -17.69 5.15
CA ALA A 368 -24.69 -16.67 5.79
C ALA A 368 -24.16 -15.27 5.38
N LEU A 369 -25.02 -14.51 4.69
CA LEU A 369 -24.69 -13.14 4.27
C LEU A 369 -25.58 -12.18 5.04
N SER A 370 -24.97 -11.23 5.72
CA SER A 370 -25.64 -10.06 6.29
C SER A 370 -24.91 -8.80 5.87
N SER A 371 -25.66 -7.73 5.66
CA SER A 371 -25.08 -6.41 5.46
C SER A 371 -25.13 -5.64 6.78
N CYS A 372 -24.08 -4.93 7.10
CA CYS A 372 -24.12 -3.87 8.11
C CYS A 372 -23.81 -2.53 7.44
N ASP A 373 -24.34 -1.49 8.04
CA ASP A 373 -23.96 -0.15 7.62
C ASP A 373 -22.48 0.06 7.91
N MET A 374 -21.77 0.55 6.91
CA MET A 374 -20.42 1.01 7.13
C MET A 374 -20.46 2.36 7.83
N GLY A 375 -19.58 2.52 8.79
CA GLY A 375 -19.22 3.82 9.29
C GLY A 375 -18.62 4.71 8.19
N THR A 376 -18.17 5.86 8.57
CA THR A 376 -17.51 6.82 7.67
C THR A 376 -16.03 6.54 7.46
N ASP A 377 -15.50 5.48 8.09
CA ASP A 377 -14.10 5.09 7.97
C ASP A 377 -13.85 4.29 6.71
N PHE A 378 -12.76 4.61 6.03
CA PHE A 378 -12.28 3.88 4.85
C PHE A 378 -11.23 2.83 5.21
N LEU A 379 -10.76 2.83 6.44
CA LEU A 379 -9.79 1.87 6.94
C LEU A 379 -10.48 0.89 7.89
N GLY A 380 -10.32 -0.37 7.62
CA GLY A 380 -10.70 -1.47 8.51
C GLY A 380 -9.47 -2.06 9.15
N ARG A 381 -9.60 -2.49 10.39
CA ARG A 381 -8.53 -3.17 11.11
C ARG A 381 -8.86 -4.65 11.25
N VAL A 382 -7.88 -5.51 11.05
CA VAL A 382 -8.04 -6.94 11.27
C VAL A 382 -8.12 -7.21 12.77
N LEU A 383 -9.30 -7.61 13.25
CA LEU A 383 -9.54 -7.81 14.69
C LEU A 383 -8.95 -9.13 15.23
N TYR A 384 -8.82 -10.13 14.40
CA TYR A 384 -8.38 -11.48 14.79
C TYR A 384 -7.21 -11.93 13.91
N PRO A 385 -6.05 -11.25 14.01
CA PRO A 385 -4.88 -11.66 13.26
C PRO A 385 -4.43 -13.05 13.71
N ASN A 386 -3.81 -13.79 12.81
CA ASN A 386 -3.25 -15.12 13.10
C ASN A 386 -4.26 -16.19 13.53
N ASN A 387 -5.57 -15.95 13.48
CA ASN A 387 -6.57 -16.99 13.81
C ASN A 387 -6.76 -18.00 12.67
N THR A 388 -6.46 -17.58 11.44
CA THR A 388 -6.48 -18.45 10.25
C THR A 388 -5.16 -18.32 9.48
N LEU A 389 -4.95 -19.22 8.51
CA LEU A 389 -3.78 -19.13 7.65
C LEU A 389 -3.83 -17.91 6.72
N VAL A 390 -5.03 -17.47 6.37
CA VAL A 390 -5.24 -16.33 5.46
C VAL A 390 -4.76 -15.00 6.04
N ASN A 391 -4.91 -14.81 7.35
CA ASN A 391 -4.52 -13.58 8.04
C ASN A 391 -3.40 -13.78 9.06
N ALA A 392 -2.57 -14.80 8.85
CA ALA A 392 -1.52 -15.17 9.80
C ALA A 392 -0.47 -14.09 10.03
N ASN A 393 -0.21 -13.26 9.02
CA ASN A 393 0.83 -12.22 9.07
C ASN A 393 0.29 -10.81 9.36
N TYR A 394 -1.00 -10.65 9.63
CA TYR A 394 -1.53 -9.37 10.06
C TYR A 394 -1.15 -9.06 11.50
N ILE A 395 -0.71 -7.85 11.74
CA ILE A 395 -0.41 -7.32 13.07
C ILE A 395 -1.61 -6.50 13.53
N SER A 396 -2.23 -6.91 14.63
CA SER A 396 -3.55 -6.42 15.08
C SER A 396 -3.70 -4.91 15.26
N GLU A 397 -2.62 -4.22 15.55
CA GLU A 397 -2.65 -2.79 15.87
C GLU A 397 -2.09 -1.90 14.76
N CYS A 398 -1.43 -2.50 13.77
CA CYS A 398 -0.66 -1.77 12.77
C CYS A 398 -1.14 -2.00 11.34
N ASP A 399 -1.81 -3.11 11.06
CA ASP A 399 -2.20 -3.45 9.70
C ASP A 399 -3.66 -3.08 9.47
N ASP A 400 -3.87 -2.04 8.68
CA ASP A 400 -5.19 -1.59 8.27
C ASP A 400 -5.48 -2.06 6.84
N VAL A 401 -6.72 -2.36 6.58
CA VAL A 401 -7.22 -2.69 5.25
C VAL A 401 -8.07 -1.53 4.75
N MET A 402 -7.70 -0.99 3.61
CA MET A 402 -8.49 0.05 2.98
C MET A 402 -9.68 -0.55 2.24
N TYR A 403 -10.86 -0.04 2.49
CA TYR A 403 -12.05 -0.34 1.72
C TYR A 403 -12.89 0.91 1.49
N MET A 404 -13.55 0.96 0.35
CA MET A 404 -14.45 2.04 -0.01
C MET A 404 -15.84 1.47 -0.29
N TYR A 405 -16.87 2.03 0.33
CA TYR A 405 -18.28 1.66 0.09
C TYR A 405 -18.52 0.14 0.18
N GLY A 406 -17.90 -0.54 1.09
CA GLY A 406 -18.10 -1.96 1.30
C GLY A 406 -19.26 -2.26 2.24
N HIS A 407 -19.85 -3.42 2.14
CA HIS A 407 -20.64 -4.00 3.21
C HIS A 407 -19.77 -5.02 3.92
N GLN A 408 -19.71 -4.94 5.23
CA GLN A 408 -19.09 -6.02 5.98
C GLN A 408 -19.96 -7.26 5.87
N LEU A 409 -19.31 -8.38 5.66
CA LEU A 409 -19.92 -9.68 5.78
C LEU A 409 -19.65 -10.19 7.17
N VAL A 410 -20.72 -10.45 7.90
CA VAL A 410 -20.62 -11.08 9.21
C VAL A 410 -21.09 -12.52 9.04
N HIS A 411 -20.26 -13.45 9.47
CA HIS A 411 -20.61 -14.87 9.59
C HIS A 411 -21.48 -15.11 10.82
#